data_79eb2e7120b3d2bead1d15dcd2d39bd9
#
_entry.id   79eb2e7120b3d2bead1d15dcd2d39bd9
#
_cell.length_a   1.000
_cell.length_b   1.000
_cell.length_c   1.000
_cell.angle_alpha   90.00
_cell.angle_beta   90.00
_cell.angle_gamma   90.00
#
_symmetry.space_group_name_H-M   'P 1'
#
loop_
_entity.id
_entity.type
_entity.pdbx_description
1 polymer ?
#
loop_
_entity_poly.entity_id
_entity_poly.type
_entity_poly.pdbx_seq_one_letter_code
_entity_poly.pdbx_strand_id
1 'polypeptide(L)'
;MNQIICNDALSALKDIDDSSVDIVLTSPPYNFDMQYDEHDDKNDAHKYIDTLVDIFNECKRTLKDGGRLIVNIQPNYKEYFPSHHYLTTKLIDSGLIWRGEILWLKNNLKKLTAWGSYKSPSCPYLNYPFEFIEVFSKKTIKHVGDKNNIDITKEEF
;
A
#
# COMPACT_ATOMS: atom_id res chain seq x y z
N MET A 1 20.39 10.07 10.58
CA MET A 1 20.04 9.64 11.95
C MET A 1 18.70 8.93 11.85
N ASN A 2 18.55 7.74 12.44
CA ASN A 2 17.27 7.05 12.45
C ASN A 2 16.35 7.71 13.50
N GLN A 3 15.09 7.93 13.13
CA GLN A 3 14.10 8.58 13.99
C GLN A 3 12.83 7.76 14.02
N ILE A 4 12.19 7.66 15.19
CA ILE A 4 10.85 7.09 15.37
C ILE A 4 9.93 8.22 15.79
N ILE A 5 8.84 8.42 15.05
CA ILE A 5 7.82 9.43 15.33
C ILE A 5 6.52 8.69 15.69
N CYS A 6 6.05 8.90 16.91
CA CYS A 6 4.76 8.37 17.36
C CYS A 6 3.71 9.47 17.24
N ASN A 7 2.95 9.47 16.15
CA ASN A 7 1.91 10.47 15.86
C ASN A 7 0.94 9.92 14.80
N ASP A 8 -0.20 10.58 14.61
CA ASP A 8 -1.04 10.40 13.45
C ASP A 8 -0.24 10.65 12.17
N ALA A 9 -0.40 9.77 11.16
CA ALA A 9 0.42 9.79 9.95
C ALA A 9 0.29 11.13 9.18
N LEU A 10 -0.93 11.63 9.01
CA LEU A 10 -1.17 12.87 8.28
C LEU A 10 -0.55 14.09 9.01
N SER A 11 -0.65 14.08 10.33
CA SER A 11 -0.04 15.12 11.17
C SER A 11 1.49 15.07 11.12
N ALA A 12 2.08 13.88 11.25
CA ALA A 12 3.52 13.71 11.20
C ALA A 12 4.12 14.08 9.83
N LEU A 13 3.44 13.74 8.75
CA LEU A 13 3.90 14.05 7.39
C LEU A 13 3.99 15.55 7.12
N LYS A 14 3.17 16.38 7.76
CA LYS A 14 3.22 17.86 7.60
C LYS A 14 4.52 18.48 8.08
N ASP A 15 5.21 17.81 9.02
CA ASP A 15 6.49 18.26 9.57
C ASP A 15 7.69 17.80 8.73
N ILE A 16 7.45 17.01 7.67
CA ILE A 16 8.47 16.54 6.75
C ILE A 16 8.56 17.49 5.55
N ASP A 17 9.77 17.88 5.20
CA ASP A 17 10.03 18.81 4.09
C ASP A 17 9.60 18.23 2.74
N ASP A 18 9.19 19.14 1.84
CA ASP A 18 8.88 18.81 0.45
C ASP A 18 10.10 18.18 -0.25
N SER A 19 9.86 17.16 -1.04
CA SER A 19 10.89 16.53 -1.90
C SER A 19 12.17 16.12 -1.15
N SER A 20 12.03 15.64 0.09
CA SER A 20 13.13 15.22 0.97
C SER A 20 13.30 13.71 1.06
N VAL A 21 12.24 12.92 0.74
CA VAL A 21 12.17 11.47 0.94
C VAL A 21 12.39 10.72 -0.37
N ASP A 22 13.22 9.68 -0.36
CA ASP A 22 13.50 8.85 -1.53
C ASP A 22 12.44 7.74 -1.69
N ILE A 23 12.01 7.13 -0.59
CA ILE A 23 11.07 6.01 -0.58
C ILE A 23 10.10 6.15 0.58
N VAL A 24 8.80 5.92 0.30
CA VAL A 24 7.76 5.63 1.29
C VAL A 24 7.35 4.18 1.10
N LEU A 25 7.46 3.37 2.15
CA LEU A 25 7.02 1.97 2.18
C LEU A 25 6.06 1.77 3.34
N THR A 26 4.87 1.28 3.06
CA THR A 26 3.84 1.11 4.09
C THR A 26 2.86 -0.01 3.77
N SER A 27 2.24 -0.53 4.84
CA SER A 27 1.06 -1.40 4.79
C SER A 27 0.02 -0.76 5.73
N PRO A 28 -0.93 0.01 5.22
CA PRO A 28 -1.95 0.64 6.05
C PRO A 28 -2.89 -0.40 6.67
N PRO A 29 -3.62 -0.09 7.75
CA PRO A 29 -4.73 -0.93 8.22
C PRO A 29 -5.70 -1.22 7.07
N TYR A 30 -6.21 -2.46 6.94
CA TYR A 30 -6.95 -2.91 5.74
C TYR A 30 -8.47 -2.71 5.82
N ASN A 31 -8.97 -2.04 6.86
CA ASN A 31 -10.40 -1.87 7.12
C ASN A 31 -11.16 -3.20 7.29
N PHE A 32 -10.57 -4.12 8.07
CA PHE A 32 -11.10 -5.47 8.30
C PHE A 32 -11.85 -5.63 9.64
N ASP A 33 -12.19 -4.54 10.30
CA ASP A 33 -12.80 -4.56 11.64
C ASP A 33 -11.86 -5.23 12.66
N MET A 34 -10.56 -4.89 12.56
CA MET A 34 -9.55 -5.31 13.52
C MET A 34 -9.53 -4.35 14.70
N GLN A 35 -9.39 -4.88 15.91
CA GLN A 35 -9.22 -4.04 17.09
C GLN A 35 -7.79 -3.49 17.13
N TYR A 36 -7.66 -2.18 16.95
CA TYR A 36 -6.47 -1.39 17.26
C TYR A 36 -6.79 -0.49 18.46
N ASP A 37 -5.80 -0.15 19.27
CA ASP A 37 -6.02 0.55 20.54
C ASP A 37 -6.82 1.86 20.40
N GLU A 38 -6.52 2.68 19.39
CA GLU A 38 -7.17 3.99 19.18
C GLU A 38 -7.74 4.16 17.76
N HIS A 39 -7.55 3.17 16.86
CA HIS A 39 -7.98 3.26 15.48
C HIS A 39 -9.25 2.43 15.24
N ASP A 40 -10.30 3.08 14.74
CA ASP A 40 -11.49 2.39 14.26
C ASP A 40 -11.25 1.87 12.83
N ASP A 41 -11.03 0.56 12.72
CA ASP A 41 -10.78 -0.13 11.44
C ASP A 41 -12.09 -0.55 10.75
N LYS A 42 -13.21 0.09 11.10
CA LYS A 42 -14.53 -0.16 10.50
C LYS A 42 -15.14 1.10 9.93
N ASN A 43 -14.58 1.53 8.82
CA ASN A 43 -15.10 2.66 8.07
C ASN A 43 -15.84 2.18 6.81
N ASP A 44 -16.73 3.02 6.27
CA ASP A 44 -17.21 2.86 4.90
C ASP A 44 -16.01 2.70 3.94
N ALA A 45 -16.10 1.73 3.02
CA ALA A 45 -14.97 1.35 2.18
C ALA A 45 -14.47 2.52 1.30
N HIS A 46 -15.36 3.36 0.80
CA HIS A 46 -14.97 4.54 -0.01
C HIS A 46 -14.33 5.61 0.86
N LYS A 47 -14.88 5.87 2.05
CA LYS A 47 -14.31 6.83 3.01
C LYS A 47 -12.92 6.39 3.47
N TYR A 48 -12.72 5.09 3.69
CA TYR A 48 -11.41 4.52 4.00
C TYR A 48 -10.40 4.83 2.88
N ILE A 49 -10.76 4.56 1.61
CA ILE A 49 -9.89 4.87 0.47
C ILE A 49 -9.60 6.36 0.38
N ASP A 50 -10.60 7.23 0.59
CA ASP A 50 -10.39 8.68 0.56
C ASP A 50 -9.40 9.14 1.63
N THR A 51 -9.50 8.60 2.84
CA THR A 51 -8.53 8.86 3.92
C THR A 51 -7.12 8.44 3.54
N LEU A 52 -6.96 7.26 2.92
CA LEU A 52 -5.65 6.80 2.44
C LEU A 52 -5.10 7.71 1.34
N VAL A 53 -5.95 8.18 0.43
CA VAL A 53 -5.55 9.11 -0.65
C VAL A 53 -5.04 10.43 -0.07
N ASP A 54 -5.66 10.96 0.98
CA ASP A 54 -5.19 12.17 1.64
C ASP A 54 -3.79 11.98 2.24
N ILE A 55 -3.57 10.86 2.97
CA ILE A 55 -2.26 10.52 3.53
C ILE A 55 -1.22 10.35 2.41
N PHE A 56 -1.56 9.63 1.33
CA PHE A 56 -0.61 9.39 0.24
C PHE A 56 -0.35 10.62 -0.64
N ASN A 57 -1.25 11.59 -0.67
CA ASN A 57 -0.97 12.90 -1.26
C ASN A 57 0.09 13.67 -0.47
N GLU A 58 0.09 13.59 0.87
CA GLU A 58 1.17 14.12 1.69
C GLU A 58 2.47 13.34 1.50
N CYS A 59 2.42 12.01 1.42
CA CYS A 59 3.58 11.20 1.05
C CYS A 59 4.15 11.63 -0.31
N LYS A 60 3.29 11.86 -1.32
CA LYS A 60 3.70 12.37 -2.63
C LYS A 60 4.38 13.75 -2.53
N ARG A 61 3.89 14.66 -1.66
CA ARG A 61 4.53 15.95 -1.43
C ARG A 61 5.97 15.76 -0.93
N THR A 62 6.16 14.91 0.06
CA THR A 62 7.47 14.68 0.69
C THR A 62 8.45 13.92 -0.21
N LEU A 63 7.98 13.08 -1.12
CA LEU A 63 8.82 12.33 -2.05
C LEU A 63 9.60 13.27 -2.99
N LYS A 64 10.87 12.94 -3.24
CA LYS A 64 11.68 13.51 -4.33
C LYS A 64 11.09 13.15 -5.70
N ASP A 65 11.43 13.93 -6.74
CA ASP A 65 11.09 13.56 -8.12
C ASP A 65 11.78 12.21 -8.48
N GLY A 66 11.00 11.26 -8.94
CA GLY A 66 11.46 9.88 -9.13
C GLY A 66 11.47 9.01 -7.88
N GLY A 67 11.14 9.56 -6.70
CA GLY A 67 10.95 8.79 -5.46
C GLY A 67 9.81 7.78 -5.57
N ARG A 68 9.81 6.79 -4.70
CA ARG A 68 8.86 5.66 -4.74
C ARG A 68 7.88 5.69 -3.58
N LEU A 69 6.60 5.52 -3.89
CA LEU A 69 5.58 5.11 -2.94
C LEU A 69 5.28 3.63 -3.20
N ILE A 70 5.43 2.82 -2.15
CA ILE A 70 5.21 1.38 -2.19
C ILE A 70 4.17 1.04 -1.12
N VAL A 71 3.03 0.52 -1.56
CA VAL A 71 1.88 0.24 -0.69
C VAL A 71 1.52 -1.23 -0.76
N ASN A 72 1.66 -1.95 0.36
CA ASN A 72 1.14 -3.29 0.48
C ASN A 72 -0.31 -3.23 0.97
N ILE A 73 -1.24 -3.80 0.22
CA ILE A 73 -2.68 -3.74 0.50
C ILE A 73 -3.40 -5.01 0.04
N GLN A 74 -4.47 -5.36 0.74
CA GLN A 74 -5.40 -6.42 0.34
C GLN A 74 -6.77 -5.87 -0.05
N PRO A 75 -7.52 -6.57 -0.93
CA PRO A 75 -8.95 -6.29 -1.10
C PRO A 75 -9.71 -6.59 0.20
N ASN A 76 -10.73 -5.80 0.50
CA ASN A 76 -11.65 -6.12 1.60
C ASN A 76 -12.62 -7.22 1.15
N TYR A 77 -12.23 -8.48 1.35
CA TYR A 77 -13.02 -9.65 0.95
C TYR A 77 -14.27 -9.85 1.81
N LYS A 78 -14.37 -9.24 3.00
CA LYS A 78 -15.58 -9.30 3.84
C LYS A 78 -16.71 -8.48 3.23
N GLU A 79 -16.38 -7.36 2.60
CA GLU A 79 -17.32 -6.45 1.96
C GLU A 79 -17.33 -6.58 0.42
N TYR A 80 -16.58 -7.53 -0.14
CA TYR A 80 -16.41 -7.72 -1.59
C TYR A 80 -15.89 -6.47 -2.30
N PHE A 81 -15.07 -5.67 -1.60
CA PHE A 81 -14.56 -4.40 -2.09
C PHE A 81 -13.10 -4.51 -2.54
N PRO A 82 -12.76 -4.23 -3.80
CA PRO A 82 -11.40 -4.34 -4.34
C PRO A 82 -10.58 -3.09 -3.99
N SER A 83 -10.23 -2.91 -2.71
CA SER A 83 -9.56 -1.73 -2.14
C SER A 83 -8.31 -1.34 -2.91
N HIS A 84 -7.47 -2.31 -3.32
CA HIS A 84 -6.25 -2.09 -4.09
C HIS A 84 -6.52 -1.42 -5.46
N HIS A 85 -7.57 -1.84 -6.18
CA HIS A 85 -7.93 -1.22 -7.47
C HIS A 85 -8.42 0.21 -7.30
N TYR A 86 -9.30 0.47 -6.31
CA TYR A 86 -9.81 1.82 -6.05
C TYR A 86 -8.70 2.76 -5.61
N LEU A 87 -7.83 2.30 -4.71
CA LEU A 87 -6.68 3.08 -4.25
C LEU A 87 -5.74 3.38 -5.42
N THR A 88 -5.36 2.37 -6.20
CA THR A 88 -4.46 2.54 -7.34
C THR A 88 -4.99 3.56 -8.34
N THR A 89 -6.28 3.46 -8.70
CA THR A 89 -6.91 4.43 -9.62
C THR A 89 -6.83 5.85 -9.07
N LYS A 90 -7.23 6.06 -7.80
CA LYS A 90 -7.21 7.40 -7.19
C LYS A 90 -5.80 7.97 -7.06
N LEU A 91 -4.80 7.14 -6.80
CA LEU A 91 -3.40 7.58 -6.72
C LEU A 91 -2.84 7.96 -8.11
N ILE A 92 -3.23 7.27 -9.17
CA ILE A 92 -2.94 7.65 -10.57
C ILE A 92 -3.62 8.99 -10.88
N ASP A 93 -4.90 9.15 -10.56
CA ASP A 93 -5.65 10.40 -10.77
C ASP A 93 -5.03 11.58 -9.99
N SER A 94 -4.43 11.31 -8.84
CA SER A 94 -3.68 12.32 -8.07
C SER A 94 -2.35 12.73 -8.71
N GLY A 95 -1.93 12.08 -9.80
CA GLY A 95 -0.72 12.38 -10.56
C GLY A 95 0.51 11.56 -10.16
N LEU A 96 0.36 10.47 -9.43
CA LEU A 96 1.41 9.47 -9.28
C LEU A 96 1.50 8.59 -10.54
N ILE A 97 2.70 8.19 -10.89
CA ILE A 97 2.95 7.28 -12.03
C ILE A 97 2.98 5.85 -11.49
N TRP A 98 2.01 5.04 -11.87
CA TRP A 98 2.03 3.61 -11.53
C TRP A 98 3.18 2.90 -12.24
N ARG A 99 3.95 2.12 -11.48
CA ARG A 99 5.15 1.43 -11.95
C ARG A 99 4.92 -0.06 -12.17
N GLY A 100 3.97 -0.62 -11.45
CA GLY A 100 3.66 -2.03 -11.48
C GLY A 100 3.13 -2.52 -10.16
N GLU A 101 2.72 -3.77 -10.17
CA GLU A 101 2.19 -4.52 -9.04
C GLU A 101 3.02 -5.76 -8.81
N ILE A 102 3.32 -6.04 -7.55
CA ILE A 102 3.99 -7.28 -7.13
C ILE A 102 2.97 -8.10 -6.33
N LEU A 103 2.80 -9.35 -6.69
CA LEU A 103 1.97 -10.29 -5.92
C LEU A 103 2.84 -10.97 -4.86
N TRP A 104 2.55 -10.70 -3.60
CA TRP A 104 3.18 -11.38 -2.48
C TRP A 104 2.38 -12.64 -2.13
N LEU A 105 2.85 -13.80 -2.59
CA LEU A 105 2.24 -15.08 -2.27
C LEU A 105 2.50 -15.47 -0.82
N LYS A 106 1.42 -15.70 -0.06
CA LYS A 106 1.49 -16.18 1.32
C LYS A 106 1.55 -17.72 1.36
N ASN A 107 2.70 -18.27 1.74
CA ASN A 107 2.90 -19.73 1.82
C ASN A 107 2.29 -20.37 3.09
N ASN A 108 1.66 -19.59 3.97
CA ASN A 108 1.11 -20.04 5.25
C ASN A 108 -0.36 -20.44 5.20
N LEU A 109 -0.95 -20.58 4.03
CA LEU A 109 -2.34 -21.01 3.87
C LEU A 109 -2.51 -22.46 4.30
N LYS A 110 -3.05 -22.66 5.48
CA LYS A 110 -3.35 -24.00 6.02
C LYS A 110 -4.53 -24.69 5.31
N LYS A 111 -5.35 -23.96 4.56
CA LYS A 111 -6.52 -24.47 3.83
C LYS A 111 -6.62 -23.82 2.46
N LEU A 112 -6.45 -24.62 1.41
CA LEU A 112 -6.63 -24.22 0.01
C LEU A 112 -8.09 -24.35 -0.47
N THR A 113 -9.00 -24.71 0.42
CA THR A 113 -10.42 -24.91 0.08
C THR A 113 -11.22 -23.62 0.21
N ALA A 114 -12.08 -23.36 -0.75
CA ALA A 114 -13.09 -22.31 -0.65
C ALA A 114 -13.97 -22.54 0.61
N TRP A 115 -13.92 -21.62 1.54
CA TRP A 115 -14.69 -21.70 2.78
C TRP A 115 -16.19 -21.66 2.48
N GLY A 116 -16.98 -22.50 3.13
CA GLY A 116 -18.44 -22.49 3.03
C GLY A 116 -19.03 -23.26 1.85
N SER A 117 -18.24 -23.85 0.96
CA SER A 117 -18.75 -24.51 -0.25
C SER A 117 -19.03 -26.02 -0.09
N TYR A 118 -18.60 -26.67 1.02
CA TYR A 118 -18.89 -28.08 1.23
C TYR A 118 -20.40 -28.27 1.44
N LYS A 119 -21.06 -28.96 0.50
CA LYS A 119 -22.52 -29.19 0.47
C LYS A 119 -23.39 -27.91 0.44
N SER A 120 -22.79 -26.73 0.22
CA SER A 120 -23.52 -25.46 0.06
C SER A 120 -22.93 -24.66 -1.10
N PRO A 121 -23.32 -24.96 -2.36
CA PRO A 121 -22.75 -24.31 -3.54
C PRO A 121 -23.23 -22.88 -3.76
N SER A 122 -24.14 -22.37 -2.94
CA SER A 122 -24.81 -21.07 -3.15
C SER A 122 -23.93 -19.86 -2.89
N CYS A 123 -22.81 -20.02 -2.14
CA CYS A 123 -21.91 -18.91 -1.84
C CYS A 123 -20.46 -19.39 -1.65
N PRO A 124 -19.73 -19.71 -2.74
CA PRO A 124 -18.33 -20.09 -2.65
C PRO A 124 -17.47 -18.86 -2.31
N TYR A 125 -16.63 -18.98 -1.28
CA TYR A 125 -15.60 -17.98 -1.01
C TYR A 125 -14.39 -18.19 -1.91
N LEU A 126 -13.91 -17.10 -2.52
CA LEU A 126 -12.61 -17.11 -3.19
C LEU A 126 -11.51 -16.95 -2.15
N ASN A 127 -10.51 -17.80 -2.23
CA ASN A 127 -9.32 -17.70 -1.36
C ASN A 127 -8.34 -16.70 -1.97
N TYR A 128 -7.87 -15.74 -1.16
CA TYR A 128 -6.85 -14.77 -1.55
C TYR A 128 -5.50 -15.17 -0.91
N PRO A 129 -4.68 -15.97 -1.60
CA PRO A 129 -3.39 -16.44 -1.06
C PRO A 129 -2.28 -15.40 -1.19
N PHE A 130 -2.56 -14.20 -1.61
CA PHE A 130 -1.58 -13.15 -1.90
C PHE A 130 -2.05 -11.78 -1.43
N GLU A 131 -1.09 -10.88 -1.28
CA GLU A 131 -1.31 -9.45 -1.11
C GLU A 131 -0.76 -8.71 -2.33
N PHE A 132 -1.21 -7.49 -2.52
CA PHE A 132 -0.83 -6.64 -3.63
C PHE A 132 0.14 -5.56 -3.14
N ILE A 133 1.32 -5.50 -3.74
CA ILE A 133 2.30 -4.44 -3.47
C ILE A 133 2.29 -3.52 -4.68
N GLU A 134 1.61 -2.39 -4.52
CA GLU A 134 1.49 -1.36 -5.54
C GLU A 134 2.70 -0.43 -5.50
N VAL A 135 3.33 -0.21 -6.64
CA VAL A 135 4.52 0.63 -6.75
C VAL A 135 4.23 1.84 -7.61
N PHE A 136 4.46 3.03 -7.05
CA PHE A 136 4.29 4.30 -7.74
C PHE A 136 5.57 5.13 -7.75
N SER A 137 5.61 6.14 -8.62
CA SER A 137 6.70 7.10 -8.74
C SER A 137 6.17 8.52 -8.84
N LYS A 138 6.85 9.50 -8.22
CA LYS A 138 6.51 10.91 -8.35
C LYS A 138 7.13 11.50 -9.59
N LYS A 139 6.32 12.15 -10.45
CA LYS A 139 6.66 12.93 -11.66
C LYS A 139 7.48 12.21 -12.73
N THR A 140 8.42 11.36 -12.39
CA THR A 140 9.31 10.68 -13.34
C THR A 140 9.56 9.25 -12.93
N ILE A 141 9.81 8.38 -13.92
CA ILE A 141 10.15 6.98 -13.68
C ILE A 141 11.63 6.78 -13.31
N LYS A 142 12.47 7.79 -13.58
CA LYS A 142 13.90 7.72 -13.28
C LYS A 142 14.14 8.22 -11.86
N HIS A 143 14.77 7.40 -11.04
CA HIS A 143 15.31 7.84 -9.76
C HIS A 143 16.65 8.55 -10.02
N VAL A 144 16.82 9.73 -9.45
CA VAL A 144 18.09 10.45 -9.49
C VAL A 144 18.91 9.95 -8.28
N GLY A 145 19.64 8.86 -8.47
CA GLY A 145 20.57 8.30 -7.48
C GLY A 145 22.00 8.41 -7.97
N ASP A 146 22.96 8.49 -7.05
CA ASP A 146 24.36 8.35 -7.37
C ASP A 146 24.71 6.87 -7.57
N LYS A 147 25.21 6.53 -8.76
CA LYS A 147 25.63 5.16 -9.10
C LYS A 147 26.73 4.63 -8.19
N ASN A 148 27.47 5.50 -7.53
CA ASN A 148 28.54 5.11 -6.59
C ASN A 148 27.97 4.60 -5.25
N ASN A 149 26.70 4.79 -4.98
CA ASN A 149 26.01 4.30 -3.77
C ASN A 149 25.21 3.02 -4.01
N ILE A 150 25.52 2.27 -5.08
CA ILE A 150 24.87 0.99 -5.36
C ILE A 150 25.72 -0.11 -4.74
N ASP A 151 25.19 -0.77 -3.71
CA ASP A 151 25.87 -1.85 -2.99
C ASP A 151 25.76 -3.22 -3.68
N ILE A 152 24.97 -3.32 -4.76
CA ILE A 152 24.77 -4.58 -5.50
C ILE A 152 25.83 -4.71 -6.59
N THR A 153 26.56 -5.81 -6.58
CA THR A 153 27.52 -6.15 -7.63
C THR A 153 26.80 -6.63 -8.90
N LYS A 154 27.51 -6.64 -10.04
CA LYS A 154 26.95 -7.13 -11.31
C LYS A 154 26.59 -8.61 -11.27
N GLU A 155 27.25 -9.39 -10.40
CA GLU A 155 27.01 -10.84 -10.22
C GLU A 155 25.78 -11.11 -9.34
N GLU A 156 25.40 -10.17 -8.47
CA GLU A 156 24.20 -10.24 -7.63
C GLU A 156 22.93 -9.73 -8.32
N PHE A 157 23.08 -9.01 -9.43
CA PHE A 157 21.99 -8.48 -10.26
C PHE A 157 21.54 -9.52 -11.29
#